data_6dc2ad2868149cb3dbce117c943007bf
#
_entry.id   6dc2ad2868149cb3dbce117c943007bf
#
_cell.length_a   1.000
_cell.length_b   1.000
_cell.length_c   1.000
_cell.angle_alpha   90.00
_cell.angle_beta   90.00
_cell.angle_gamma   90.00
#
_symmetry.space_group_name_H-M   'P 1'
#
loop_
_entity.id
_entity.type
_entity.pdbx_description
1 polymer ?
#
loop_
_entity_poly.entity_id
_entity_poly.type
_entity_poly.pdbx_seq_one_letter_code
_entity_poly.pdbx_strand_id
1 'polypeptide(L)'
;ALAKLAEEDPTFRAHTDQETGQTIISGMGELHLDIIVDRLLREFHVEANVGAPQVAYKECFTKAVDVDSKYAKQSGGRGQYGHCKVRFEPTDPNGEKTFEFVSEVVGGSIPKEYIPAVGEGIEEASQAGILAGFPVLGIKATVYDGSYHEVDSSEMAFHIAGSMAFKDAMAKAAPALLEPIMKVEITMPEEYMGDVIGDVNSRRGRVEGMEDVG
;
A
#
# COMPACT_ATOMS: atom_id res chain seq x y z
N ALA A 1 -24.07 -12.38 11.63
CA ALA A 1 -23.61 -13.20 12.75
C ALA A 1 -22.71 -12.42 13.71
N LEU A 2 -21.55 -11.91 13.26
CA LEU A 2 -20.58 -11.19 14.11
C LEU A 2 -21.17 -9.96 14.82
N ALA A 3 -22.03 -9.19 14.15
CA ALA A 3 -22.70 -8.05 14.76
C ALA A 3 -23.59 -8.45 15.95
N LYS A 4 -24.33 -9.56 15.84
CA LYS A 4 -25.14 -10.08 16.93
C LYS A 4 -24.29 -10.54 18.12
N LEU A 5 -23.18 -11.20 17.85
CA LEU A 5 -22.23 -11.60 18.92
C LEU A 5 -21.64 -10.38 19.64
N ALA A 6 -21.31 -9.31 18.90
CA ALA A 6 -20.80 -8.07 19.46
C ALA A 6 -21.86 -7.31 20.29
N GLU A 7 -23.14 -7.44 19.97
CA GLU A 7 -24.24 -6.89 20.77
C GLU A 7 -24.42 -7.64 22.13
N GLU A 8 -24.20 -8.97 22.13
CA GLU A 8 -24.29 -9.80 23.32
C GLU A 8 -23.07 -9.67 24.22
N ASP A 9 -21.89 -9.42 23.66
CA ASP A 9 -20.61 -9.39 24.35
C ASP A 9 -19.85 -8.09 24.05
N PRO A 10 -19.85 -7.13 24.99
CA PRO A 10 -19.18 -5.85 24.79
C PRO A 10 -17.65 -5.94 24.75
N THR A 11 -17.07 -7.07 25.14
CA THR A 11 -15.62 -7.33 25.09
C THR A 11 -15.16 -7.89 23.75
N PHE A 12 -16.12 -8.27 22.89
CA PHE A 12 -15.86 -8.76 21.55
C PHE A 12 -16.05 -7.67 20.52
N ARG A 13 -15.14 -7.56 19.57
CA ARG A 13 -15.20 -6.63 18.43
C ARG A 13 -14.88 -7.33 17.14
N ALA A 14 -15.51 -6.88 16.07
CA ALA A 14 -15.22 -7.33 14.72
C ALA A 14 -15.23 -6.14 13.76
N HIS A 15 -14.26 -6.08 12.86
CA HIS A 15 -14.20 -5.09 11.78
C HIS A 15 -13.54 -5.67 10.54
N THR A 16 -13.82 -5.09 9.39
CA THR A 16 -13.14 -5.44 8.15
C THR A 16 -11.94 -4.53 7.96
N ASP A 17 -10.76 -5.14 7.82
CA ASP A 17 -9.55 -4.42 7.45
C ASP A 17 -9.60 -4.05 5.98
N GLN A 18 -9.54 -2.76 5.67
CA GLN A 18 -9.70 -2.27 4.31
C GLN A 18 -8.49 -2.56 3.42
N GLU A 19 -7.31 -2.74 4.01
CA GLU A 19 -6.09 -3.00 3.25
C GLU A 19 -5.99 -4.46 2.84
N THR A 20 -6.32 -5.39 3.74
CA THR A 20 -6.23 -6.84 3.49
C THR A 20 -7.55 -7.46 3.05
N GLY A 21 -8.67 -6.78 3.27
CA GLY A 21 -10.02 -7.30 3.03
C GLY A 21 -10.47 -8.36 4.04
N GLN A 22 -9.65 -8.68 5.06
CA GLN A 22 -9.98 -9.65 6.09
C GLN A 22 -10.94 -9.09 7.13
N THR A 23 -11.78 -9.96 7.67
CA THR A 23 -12.55 -9.65 8.88
C THR A 23 -11.70 -10.00 10.10
N ILE A 24 -11.34 -8.98 10.87
CA ILE A 24 -10.55 -9.10 12.09
C ILE A 24 -11.49 -9.18 13.29
N ILE A 25 -11.28 -10.17 14.14
CA ILE A 25 -11.98 -10.30 15.42
C ILE A 25 -11.02 -10.03 16.57
N SER A 26 -11.50 -9.36 17.59
CA SER A 26 -10.74 -9.00 18.79
C SER A 26 -11.53 -9.35 20.05
N GLY A 27 -10.86 -9.86 21.04
CA GLY A 27 -11.46 -10.30 22.29
C GLY A 27 -10.48 -10.29 23.45
N MET A 28 -10.88 -10.86 24.57
CA MET A 28 -10.12 -10.86 25.84
C MET A 28 -8.94 -11.84 25.85
N GLY A 29 -8.89 -12.77 24.91
CA GLY A 29 -7.83 -13.76 24.80
C GLY A 29 -8.21 -14.90 23.86
N GLU A 30 -7.30 -15.85 23.69
CA GLU A 30 -7.43 -16.95 22.75
C GLU A 30 -8.67 -17.80 23.01
N LEU A 31 -8.90 -18.21 24.26
CA LEU A 31 -10.08 -19.00 24.62
C LEU A 31 -11.39 -18.27 24.31
N HIS A 32 -11.46 -16.98 24.58
CA HIS A 32 -12.63 -16.17 24.26
C HIS A 32 -12.91 -16.17 22.75
N LEU A 33 -11.87 -15.96 21.93
CA LEU A 33 -12.01 -15.97 20.48
C LEU A 33 -12.37 -17.36 19.94
N ASP A 34 -11.83 -18.43 20.51
CA ASP A 34 -12.18 -19.81 20.14
C ASP A 34 -13.66 -20.11 20.39
N ILE A 35 -14.21 -19.64 21.53
CA ILE A 35 -15.64 -19.74 21.82
C ILE A 35 -16.47 -18.98 20.82
N ILE A 36 -16.07 -17.76 20.44
CA ILE A 36 -16.76 -16.96 19.42
C ILE A 36 -16.77 -17.68 18.07
N VAL A 37 -15.65 -18.25 17.65
CA VAL A 37 -15.55 -19.02 16.40
C VAL A 37 -16.44 -20.26 16.43
N ASP A 38 -16.46 -20.99 17.56
CA ASP A 38 -17.33 -22.16 17.74
C ASP A 38 -18.82 -21.76 17.65
N ARG A 39 -19.21 -20.66 18.26
CA ARG A 39 -20.57 -20.13 18.15
C ARG A 39 -20.94 -19.70 16.73
N LEU A 40 -20.00 -19.09 15.98
CA LEU A 40 -20.22 -18.77 14.56
C LEU A 40 -20.58 -20.01 13.75
N LEU A 41 -19.85 -21.11 13.97
CA LEU A 41 -20.08 -22.36 13.25
C LEU A 41 -21.37 -23.06 13.69
N ARG A 42 -21.60 -23.23 14.99
CA ARG A 42 -22.69 -24.03 15.53
C ARG A 42 -24.03 -23.31 15.58
N GLU A 43 -24.06 -22.06 16.03
CA GLU A 43 -25.30 -21.29 16.20
C GLU A 43 -25.71 -20.58 14.89
N PHE A 44 -24.76 -20.04 14.15
CA PHE A 44 -25.02 -19.22 12.99
C PHE A 44 -24.73 -19.94 11.66
N HIS A 45 -24.20 -21.18 11.71
CA HIS A 45 -23.86 -21.97 10.54
C HIS A 45 -22.98 -21.24 9.52
N VAL A 46 -22.05 -20.44 10.02
CA VAL A 46 -21.07 -19.71 9.19
C VAL A 46 -19.79 -20.49 9.13
N GLU A 47 -19.42 -20.94 7.94
CA GLU A 47 -18.11 -21.52 7.67
C GLU A 47 -17.09 -20.39 7.43
N ALA A 48 -15.97 -20.43 8.11
CA ALA A 48 -14.91 -19.45 7.98
C ALA A 48 -13.54 -20.13 8.15
N ASN A 49 -12.55 -19.64 7.42
CA ASN A 49 -11.16 -19.98 7.66
C ASN A 49 -10.61 -19.02 8.71
N VAL A 50 -10.11 -19.55 9.80
CA VAL A 50 -9.58 -18.78 10.94
C VAL A 50 -8.07 -18.93 10.97
N GLY A 51 -7.38 -17.81 11.12
CA GLY A 51 -5.93 -17.75 11.18
C GLY A 51 -5.43 -16.42 11.70
N ALA A 52 -4.12 -16.25 11.75
CA ALA A 52 -3.51 -14.98 12.11
C ALA A 52 -3.85 -13.89 11.08
N PRO A 53 -4.01 -12.63 11.51
CA PRO A 53 -4.17 -11.51 10.60
C PRO A 53 -2.99 -11.40 9.63
N GLN A 54 -3.28 -11.00 8.39
CA GLN A 54 -2.22 -10.71 7.41
C GLN A 54 -1.52 -9.41 7.76
N VAL A 55 -0.22 -9.38 7.55
CA VAL A 55 0.57 -8.15 7.69
C VAL A 55 0.36 -7.27 6.47
N ALA A 56 -0.03 -6.02 6.68
CA ALA A 56 -0.23 -5.03 5.63
C ALA A 56 1.11 -4.43 5.18
N TYR A 57 1.88 -5.18 4.41
CA TYR A 57 3.13 -4.69 3.83
C TYR A 57 2.89 -3.60 2.80
N LYS A 58 3.91 -2.76 2.61
CA LYS A 58 4.03 -1.79 1.52
C LYS A 58 5.37 -1.99 0.82
N GLU A 59 5.52 -1.34 -0.33
CA GLU A 59 6.80 -1.31 -1.05
C GLU A 59 7.27 0.13 -1.18
N CYS A 60 8.55 0.33 -1.42
CA CYS A 60 9.13 1.66 -1.61
C CYS A 60 10.31 1.63 -2.59
N PHE A 61 10.65 2.80 -3.13
CA PHE A 61 11.90 3.04 -3.80
C PHE A 61 13.01 3.32 -2.78
N THR A 62 14.23 2.87 -3.05
CA THR A 62 15.38 3.17 -2.20
C THR A 62 16.37 4.13 -2.86
N LYS A 63 16.27 4.39 -4.14
CA LYS A 63 17.09 5.35 -4.88
C LYS A 63 16.32 6.03 -5.99
N ALA A 64 16.77 7.23 -6.36
CA ALA A 64 16.24 7.96 -7.49
C ALA A 64 16.62 7.30 -8.81
N VAL A 65 15.71 7.32 -9.79
CA VAL A 65 15.94 6.83 -11.14
C VAL A 65 15.27 7.73 -12.18
N ASP A 66 15.89 7.83 -13.34
CA ASP A 66 15.31 8.46 -14.52
C ASP A 66 14.84 7.37 -15.49
N VAL A 67 13.65 7.54 -16.05
CA VAL A 67 13.05 6.60 -16.99
C VAL A 67 12.59 7.33 -18.24
N ASP A 68 12.94 6.77 -19.38
CA ASP A 68 12.42 7.16 -20.69
C ASP A 68 11.41 6.11 -21.15
N SER A 69 10.11 6.46 -21.11
CA SER A 69 9.03 5.54 -21.40
C SER A 69 8.28 5.94 -22.66
N LYS A 70 8.26 5.03 -23.62
CA LYS A 70 7.56 5.22 -24.88
C LYS A 70 6.59 4.09 -25.15
N TYR A 71 5.33 4.43 -25.26
CA TYR A 71 4.29 3.55 -25.74
C TYR A 71 3.91 3.92 -27.16
N ALA A 72 4.31 3.11 -28.13
CA ALA A 72 3.99 3.29 -29.53
C ALA A 72 3.47 1.97 -30.08
N LYS A 73 2.23 1.99 -30.60
CA LYS A 73 1.58 0.84 -31.21
C LYS A 73 0.85 1.25 -32.47
N GLN A 74 1.10 0.53 -33.53
CA GLN A 74 0.38 0.71 -34.79
C GLN A 74 -0.11 -0.64 -35.30
N SER A 75 -1.43 -0.76 -35.41
CA SER A 75 -2.08 -1.99 -35.90
C SER A 75 -3.29 -1.60 -36.76
N GLY A 76 -3.11 -1.59 -38.07
CA GLY A 76 -4.18 -1.50 -39.05
C GLY A 76 -5.18 -0.36 -38.85
N GLY A 77 -4.75 0.90 -38.87
CA GLY A 77 -5.58 2.07 -38.69
C GLY A 77 -4.88 3.15 -37.86
N ARG A 78 -5.63 3.87 -37.02
CA ARG A 78 -5.07 4.87 -36.11
C ARG A 78 -4.17 4.18 -35.08
N GLY A 79 -2.91 4.59 -34.99
CA GLY A 79 -1.96 4.10 -34.01
C GLY A 79 -2.15 4.69 -32.62
N GLN A 80 -1.25 4.34 -31.70
CA GLN A 80 -1.15 4.91 -30.37
C GLN A 80 0.28 5.39 -30.13
N TYR A 81 0.43 6.55 -29.51
CA TYR A 81 1.73 7.12 -29.21
C TYR A 81 1.67 7.95 -27.93
N GLY A 82 2.43 7.56 -26.93
CA GLY A 82 2.70 8.32 -25.73
C GLY A 82 4.16 8.16 -25.33
N HIS A 83 4.85 9.28 -25.08
CA HIS A 83 6.26 9.29 -24.73
C HIS A 83 6.51 10.29 -23.60
N CYS A 84 7.05 9.84 -22.49
CA CYS A 84 7.39 10.67 -21.36
C CYS A 84 8.72 10.26 -20.74
N LYS A 85 9.45 11.27 -20.27
CA LYS A 85 10.65 11.09 -19.44
C LYS A 85 10.31 11.53 -18.02
N VAL A 86 10.48 10.62 -17.09
CA VAL A 86 10.06 10.82 -15.69
C VAL A 86 11.22 10.50 -14.77
N ARG A 87 11.46 11.42 -13.82
CA ARG A 87 12.35 11.20 -12.68
C ARG A 87 11.52 10.74 -11.50
N PHE A 88 11.91 9.61 -10.93
CA PHE A 88 11.32 9.07 -9.71
C PHE A 88 12.30 9.24 -8.55
N GLU A 89 11.82 9.81 -7.45
CA GLU A 89 12.59 10.05 -6.25
C GLU A 89 11.87 9.43 -5.04
N PRO A 90 12.59 8.71 -4.15
CA PRO A 90 11.99 8.27 -2.90
C PRO A 90 11.70 9.47 -1.99
N THR A 91 10.55 9.42 -1.33
CA THR A 91 10.15 10.35 -0.28
C THR A 91 9.83 9.61 0.99
N ASP A 92 9.54 10.33 2.08
CA ASP A 92 9.17 9.70 3.35
C ASP A 92 7.85 8.94 3.19
N PRO A 93 7.85 7.60 3.36
CA PRO A 93 6.63 6.79 3.27
C PRO A 93 5.64 7.07 4.41
N ASN A 94 6.06 7.71 5.49
CA ASN A 94 5.21 8.14 6.61
C ASN A 94 4.79 9.61 6.51
N GLY A 95 5.19 10.31 5.45
CA GLY A 95 4.83 11.70 5.21
C GLY A 95 3.33 11.90 4.93
N GLU A 96 2.89 13.15 4.98
CA GLU A 96 1.50 13.51 4.66
C GLU A 96 1.11 13.14 3.23
N LYS A 97 2.06 13.23 2.31
CA LYS A 97 1.89 12.83 0.91
C LYS A 97 2.78 11.64 0.61
N THR A 98 2.17 10.51 0.37
CA THR A 98 2.87 9.26 -0.02
C THR A 98 3.07 9.14 -1.53
N PHE A 99 2.36 9.97 -2.30
CA PHE A 99 2.50 10.10 -3.74
C PHE A 99 2.44 11.58 -4.13
N GLU A 100 3.41 12.01 -4.94
CA GLU A 100 3.47 13.35 -5.49
C GLU A 100 3.83 13.29 -6.98
N PHE A 101 3.05 13.98 -7.81
CA PHE A 101 3.30 14.13 -9.24
C PHE A 101 3.50 15.59 -9.59
N VAL A 102 4.62 15.89 -10.25
CA VAL A 102 5.00 17.24 -10.66
C VAL A 102 5.35 17.25 -12.15
N SER A 103 4.99 18.31 -12.83
CA SER A 103 5.39 18.56 -14.21
C SER A 103 6.39 19.68 -14.32
N GLU A 104 7.52 19.40 -14.93
CA GLU A 104 8.55 20.36 -15.34
C GLU A 104 8.66 20.44 -16.88
N VAL A 105 7.65 19.96 -17.59
CA VAL A 105 7.63 20.00 -19.06
C VAL A 105 7.61 21.45 -19.55
N VAL A 106 8.53 21.75 -20.46
CA VAL A 106 8.66 23.07 -21.10
C VAL A 106 8.56 22.95 -22.62
N GLY A 107 8.19 24.07 -23.27
CA GLY A 107 8.16 24.12 -24.73
C GLY A 107 7.10 23.27 -25.41
N GLY A 108 6.15 22.72 -24.67
CA GLY A 108 5.07 21.91 -25.23
C GLY A 108 5.50 20.56 -25.79
N SER A 109 6.61 20.00 -25.31
CA SER A 109 7.07 18.66 -25.72
C SER A 109 6.04 17.57 -25.45
N ILE A 110 5.25 17.73 -24.39
CA ILE A 110 4.01 17.02 -24.14
C ILE A 110 2.88 18.05 -24.07
N PRO A 111 1.79 17.92 -24.84
CA PRO A 111 0.62 18.77 -24.70
C PRO A 111 0.07 18.77 -23.28
N LYS A 112 -0.31 19.94 -22.79
CA LYS A 112 -0.76 20.11 -21.38
C LYS A 112 -1.93 19.20 -21.00
N GLU A 113 -2.81 18.91 -21.96
CA GLU A 113 -3.95 18.02 -21.77
C GLU A 113 -3.57 16.56 -21.48
N TYR A 114 -2.37 16.12 -21.86
CA TYR A 114 -1.90 14.74 -21.67
C TYR A 114 -1.04 14.55 -20.42
N ILE A 115 -0.57 15.62 -19.81
CA ILE A 115 0.27 15.56 -18.60
C ILE A 115 -0.46 14.92 -17.42
N PRO A 116 -1.71 15.27 -17.10
CA PRO A 116 -2.45 14.60 -16.02
C PRO A 116 -2.57 13.09 -16.23
N ALA A 117 -2.76 12.64 -17.46
CA ALA A 117 -2.87 11.22 -17.78
C ALA A 117 -1.59 10.43 -17.44
N VAL A 118 -0.42 11.02 -17.60
CA VAL A 118 0.86 10.42 -17.16
C VAL A 118 0.84 10.22 -15.66
N GLY A 119 0.45 11.24 -14.90
CA GLY A 119 0.35 11.16 -13.43
C GLY A 119 -0.64 10.11 -12.94
N GLU A 120 -1.81 10.05 -13.55
CA GLU A 120 -2.84 9.04 -13.25
C GLU A 120 -2.35 7.62 -13.53
N GLY A 121 -1.65 7.42 -14.65
CA GLY A 121 -1.06 6.13 -15.00
C GLY A 121 0.02 5.67 -14.00
N ILE A 122 0.84 6.59 -13.51
CA ILE A 122 1.85 6.31 -12.48
C ILE A 122 1.16 5.98 -11.15
N GLU A 123 0.19 6.77 -10.73
CA GLU A 123 -0.53 6.58 -9.47
C GLU A 123 -1.28 5.25 -9.44
N GLU A 124 -1.98 4.91 -10.51
CA GLU A 124 -2.67 3.61 -10.64
C GLU A 124 -1.69 2.44 -10.58
N ALA A 125 -0.58 2.53 -11.31
CA ALA A 125 0.44 1.49 -11.29
C ALA A 125 1.11 1.34 -9.91
N SER A 126 1.20 2.43 -9.12
CA SER A 126 1.78 2.42 -7.78
C SER A 126 0.98 1.62 -6.74
N GLN A 127 -0.26 1.24 -7.06
CA GLN A 127 -1.08 0.42 -6.17
C GLN A 127 -0.61 -1.03 -6.08
N ALA A 128 0.26 -1.47 -6.99
CA ALA A 128 0.84 -2.81 -6.98
C ALA A 128 2.32 -2.77 -7.35
N GLY A 129 3.18 -2.95 -6.36
CA GLY A 129 4.63 -3.03 -6.55
C GLY A 129 5.09 -4.36 -7.16
N ILE A 130 6.35 -4.41 -7.56
CA ILE A 130 6.92 -5.58 -8.26
C ILE A 130 7.47 -6.67 -7.34
N LEU A 131 7.71 -6.38 -6.06
CA LEU A 131 8.28 -7.38 -5.13
C LEU A 131 7.25 -8.40 -4.71
N ALA A 132 6.10 -7.93 -4.25
CA ALA A 132 5.03 -8.79 -3.74
C ALA A 132 3.62 -8.27 -4.07
N GLY A 133 3.50 -7.25 -4.90
CA GLY A 133 2.23 -6.68 -5.32
C GLY A 133 1.59 -5.74 -4.29
N PHE A 134 2.32 -5.31 -3.26
CA PHE A 134 1.80 -4.36 -2.29
C PHE A 134 1.86 -2.92 -2.80
N PRO A 135 0.99 -2.03 -2.31
CA PRO A 135 1.04 -0.63 -2.67
C PRO A 135 2.40 0.00 -2.38
N VAL A 136 2.86 0.87 -3.27
CA VAL A 136 4.13 1.59 -3.16
C VAL A 136 3.90 2.95 -2.53
N LEU A 137 4.63 3.26 -1.47
CA LEU A 137 4.58 4.53 -0.74
C LEU A 137 5.87 5.30 -0.87
N GLY A 138 5.78 6.63 -0.73
CA GLY A 138 6.94 7.50 -0.73
C GLY A 138 7.53 7.70 -2.12
N ILE A 139 6.72 8.18 -3.06
CA ILE A 139 7.11 8.44 -4.45
C ILE A 139 6.89 9.91 -4.79
N LYS A 140 7.91 10.53 -5.35
CA LYS A 140 7.79 11.76 -6.12
C LYS A 140 8.15 11.48 -7.57
N ALA A 141 7.19 11.65 -8.48
CA ALA A 141 7.37 11.51 -9.91
C ALA A 141 7.35 12.88 -10.59
N THR A 142 8.42 13.22 -11.29
CA THR A 142 8.54 14.46 -12.05
C THR A 142 8.65 14.15 -13.52
N VAL A 143 7.62 14.46 -14.28
CA VAL A 143 7.68 14.43 -15.75
C VAL A 143 8.35 15.71 -16.25
N TYR A 144 9.43 15.57 -17.01
CA TYR A 144 10.23 16.74 -17.43
C TYR A 144 10.39 16.87 -18.92
N ASP A 145 10.13 15.81 -19.71
CA ASP A 145 10.24 15.82 -21.16
C ASP A 145 9.41 14.70 -21.76
N GLY A 146 9.31 14.68 -23.06
CA GLY A 146 8.64 13.66 -23.84
C GLY A 146 8.47 14.09 -25.29
N SER A 147 7.59 13.42 -25.99
CA SER A 147 7.19 13.78 -27.35
C SER A 147 5.77 13.31 -27.62
N TYR A 148 5.15 13.84 -28.64
CA TYR A 148 3.80 13.45 -29.05
C TYR A 148 3.72 13.31 -30.55
N HIS A 149 2.67 12.64 -31.01
CA HIS A 149 2.33 12.51 -32.41
C HIS A 149 0.92 13.11 -32.66
N GLU A 150 0.78 14.02 -33.58
CA GLU A 150 -0.47 14.77 -33.77
C GLU A 150 -1.71 13.90 -34.00
N VAL A 151 -1.55 12.73 -34.65
CA VAL A 151 -2.65 11.81 -34.96
C VAL A 151 -2.81 10.71 -33.89
N ASP A 152 -1.70 10.11 -33.43
CA ASP A 152 -1.70 8.88 -32.66
C ASP A 152 -1.64 9.09 -31.14
N SER A 153 -1.36 10.31 -30.67
CA SER A 153 -1.35 10.63 -29.27
C SER A 153 -2.76 10.78 -28.71
N SER A 154 -2.93 10.34 -27.49
CA SER A 154 -4.17 10.42 -26.71
C SER A 154 -3.88 10.38 -25.22
N GLU A 155 -4.85 10.75 -24.40
CA GLU A 155 -4.77 10.60 -22.95
C GLU A 155 -4.47 9.13 -22.55
N MET A 156 -5.15 8.18 -23.18
CA MET A 156 -4.93 6.75 -22.94
C MET A 156 -3.49 6.33 -23.22
N ALA A 157 -2.89 6.78 -24.34
CA ALA A 157 -1.52 6.43 -24.68
C ALA A 157 -0.52 6.99 -23.66
N PHE A 158 -0.72 8.20 -23.17
CA PHE A 158 0.10 8.79 -22.11
C PHE A 158 -0.14 8.17 -20.74
N HIS A 159 -1.36 7.76 -20.43
CA HIS A 159 -1.67 6.97 -19.22
C HIS A 159 -0.89 5.64 -19.22
N ILE A 160 -0.89 4.92 -20.32
CA ILE A 160 -0.14 3.68 -20.49
C ILE A 160 1.37 3.94 -20.39
N ALA A 161 1.88 5.00 -21.03
CA ALA A 161 3.28 5.38 -20.96
C ALA A 161 3.72 5.69 -19.52
N GLY A 162 2.87 6.37 -18.73
CA GLY A 162 3.09 6.63 -17.31
C GLY A 162 3.13 5.33 -16.48
N SER A 163 2.19 4.44 -16.70
CA SER A 163 2.16 3.12 -16.06
C SER A 163 3.41 2.30 -16.36
N MET A 164 3.86 2.29 -17.61
CA MET A 164 5.10 1.62 -18.04
C MET A 164 6.34 2.27 -17.39
N ALA A 165 6.36 3.60 -17.30
CA ALA A 165 7.45 4.34 -16.65
C ALA A 165 7.60 3.93 -15.18
N PHE A 166 6.50 3.84 -14.44
CA PHE A 166 6.51 3.39 -13.06
C PHE A 166 7.07 1.97 -12.91
N LYS A 167 6.61 1.03 -13.71
CA LYS A 167 7.07 -0.38 -13.66
C LYS A 167 8.56 -0.50 -13.97
N ASP A 168 9.05 0.24 -14.94
CA ASP A 168 10.48 0.28 -15.28
C ASP A 168 11.31 0.93 -14.18
N ALA A 169 10.83 2.03 -13.60
CA ALA A 169 11.46 2.68 -12.47
C ALA A 169 11.54 1.78 -11.25
N MET A 170 10.47 1.08 -10.92
CA MET A 170 10.41 0.15 -9.79
C MET A 170 11.47 -0.94 -9.91
N ALA A 171 11.67 -1.50 -11.10
CA ALA A 171 12.69 -2.50 -11.36
C ALA A 171 14.12 -1.97 -11.16
N LYS A 172 14.36 -0.67 -11.42
CA LYS A 172 15.68 -0.03 -11.38
C LYS A 172 16.01 0.67 -10.05
N ALA A 173 15.00 0.97 -9.24
CA ALA A 173 15.12 1.78 -8.03
C ALA A 173 15.48 0.99 -6.76
N ALA A 174 15.95 -0.25 -6.89
CA ALA A 174 16.24 -1.14 -5.77
C ALA A 174 15.07 -1.18 -4.76
N PRO A 175 13.92 -1.72 -5.14
CA PRO A 175 12.72 -1.69 -4.32
C PRO A 175 12.91 -2.47 -3.01
N ALA A 176 12.22 -2.05 -1.96
CA ALA A 176 12.23 -2.69 -0.65
C ALA A 176 10.83 -2.86 -0.11
N LEU A 177 10.64 -3.84 0.77
CA LEU A 177 9.42 -4.02 1.53
C LEU A 177 9.43 -3.15 2.78
N LEU A 178 8.29 -2.54 3.07
CA LEU A 178 8.02 -1.85 4.31
C LEU A 178 7.06 -2.70 5.14
N GLU A 179 7.41 -2.92 6.39
CA GLU A 179 6.54 -3.57 7.38
C GLU A 179 5.90 -2.52 8.29
N PRO A 180 4.67 -2.75 8.78
CA PRO A 180 4.04 -1.83 9.71
C PRO A 180 4.74 -1.88 11.07
N ILE A 181 5.11 -0.71 11.60
CA ILE A 181 5.58 -0.55 12.98
C ILE A 181 4.44 0.09 13.75
N MET A 182 3.96 -0.58 14.80
CA MET A 182 2.78 -0.17 15.55
C MET A 182 3.15 0.24 16.98
N LYS A 183 2.44 1.25 17.48
CA LYS A 183 2.45 1.55 18.92
C LYS A 183 1.55 0.53 19.62
N VAL A 184 2.10 -0.15 20.61
CA VAL A 184 1.39 -1.17 21.40
C VAL A 184 1.37 -0.75 22.86
N GLU A 185 0.21 -0.86 23.48
CA GLU A 185 0.03 -0.70 24.91
C GLU A 185 -0.41 -2.04 25.50
N ILE A 186 0.32 -2.50 26.51
CA ILE A 186 0.09 -3.79 27.15
C ILE A 186 -0.17 -3.56 28.63
N THR A 187 -1.37 -3.93 29.07
CA THR A 187 -1.75 -3.93 30.49
C THR A 187 -1.64 -5.34 31.05
N MET A 188 -0.91 -5.49 32.14
CA MET A 188 -0.63 -6.80 32.74
C MET A 188 -0.36 -6.68 34.24
N PRO A 189 -0.51 -7.77 35.01
CA PRO A 189 0.02 -7.83 36.36
C PRO A 189 1.56 -7.70 36.41
N GLU A 190 2.09 -7.06 37.45
CA GLU A 190 3.53 -6.78 37.58
C GLU A 190 4.41 -8.03 37.48
N GLU A 191 3.92 -9.16 37.98
CA GLU A 191 4.65 -10.45 37.93
C GLU A 191 5.00 -10.94 36.53
N TYR A 192 4.26 -10.49 35.46
CA TYR A 192 4.51 -10.86 34.09
C TYR A 192 5.35 -9.84 33.32
N MET A 193 5.76 -8.74 33.95
CA MET A 193 6.46 -7.64 33.28
C MET A 193 7.75 -8.11 32.61
N GLY A 194 8.56 -8.92 33.27
CA GLY A 194 9.81 -9.44 32.71
C GLY A 194 9.60 -10.31 31.46
N ASP A 195 8.61 -11.20 31.53
CA ASP A 195 8.27 -12.07 30.37
C ASP A 195 7.74 -11.30 29.19
N VAL A 196 6.90 -10.30 29.43
CA VAL A 196 6.35 -9.44 28.36
C VAL A 196 7.43 -8.57 27.73
N ILE A 197 8.33 -7.98 28.50
CA ILE A 197 9.47 -7.22 27.98
C ILE A 197 10.36 -8.12 27.12
N GLY A 198 10.64 -9.33 27.57
CA GLY A 198 11.40 -10.33 26.82
C GLY A 198 10.73 -10.69 25.48
N ASP A 199 9.41 -10.88 25.48
CA ASP A 199 8.65 -11.17 24.25
C ASP A 199 8.65 -9.98 23.27
N VAL A 200 8.43 -8.76 23.78
CA VAL A 200 8.50 -7.53 22.96
C VAL A 200 9.87 -7.39 22.29
N ASN A 201 10.95 -7.61 23.06
CA ASN A 201 12.31 -7.55 22.51
C ASN A 201 12.56 -8.66 21.48
N SER A 202 12.04 -9.85 21.67
CA SER A 202 12.17 -10.96 20.72
C SER A 202 11.47 -10.67 19.37
N ARG A 203 10.46 -9.83 19.39
CA ARG A 203 9.70 -9.36 18.22
C ARG A 203 10.26 -8.08 17.60
N ARG A 204 11.48 -7.69 17.93
CA ARG A 204 12.12 -6.43 17.48
C ARG A 204 11.39 -5.17 17.97
N GLY A 205 10.57 -5.31 19.01
CA GLY A 205 9.90 -4.18 19.65
C GLY A 205 10.85 -3.40 20.53
N ARG A 206 10.48 -2.15 20.83
CA ARG A 206 11.20 -1.28 21.77
C ARG A 206 10.24 -0.79 22.83
N VAL A 207 10.61 -0.98 24.10
CA VAL A 207 9.86 -0.43 25.22
C VAL A 207 10.13 1.06 25.32
N GLU A 208 9.08 1.88 25.21
CA GLU A 208 9.17 3.35 25.27
C GLU A 208 8.88 3.90 26.68
N GLY A 209 8.10 3.20 27.47
CA GLY A 209 7.75 3.62 28.83
C GLY A 209 6.99 2.52 29.58
N MET A 210 6.91 2.68 30.88
CA MET A 210 6.12 1.86 31.79
C MET A 210 5.43 2.77 32.78
N GLU A 211 4.15 2.52 33.02
CA GLU A 211 3.33 3.25 33.97
C GLU A 211 2.61 2.27 34.87
N ASP A 212 2.51 2.60 36.17
CA ASP A 212 1.69 1.86 37.10
C ASP A 212 0.26 2.40 37.01
N VAL A 213 -0.68 1.55 36.71
CA VAL A 213 -2.09 1.94 36.52
C VAL A 213 -2.92 1.69 37.77
N GLY A 214 -2.29 1.29 38.93
CA GLY A 214 -2.85 1.24 40.27
C GLY A 214 -3.90 0.16 40.49
#